data_cbda9bb0541cdc30a94682bf3e10fcc0
#
_entry.id   cbda9bb0541cdc30a94682bf3e10fcc0
#
_cell.length_a   1.000
_cell.length_b   1.000
_cell.length_c   1.000
_cell.angle_alpha   90.00
_cell.angle_beta   90.00
_cell.angle_gamma   90.00
#
_symmetry.space_group_name_H-M   'P 1'
#
loop_
_entity.id
_entity.type
_entity.pdbx_description
1 polymer ?
#
loop_
_entity_poly.entity_id
_entity_poly.type
_entity_poly.pdbx_seq_one_letter_code
_entity_poly.pdbx_strand_id
1 'polypeptide(L)'
;KYLSLHSFQHDYIYAEAELEKLHGHLLALYRRQCDQHGWISGPNDGYFFESLCIHLYHAGRHNELKPLLLDFVWMQNKLQATSVHALLNDYELLEDKDVEVIKKTLHEAAAVLVTNKQELPVQLLDRLWGNKSLQDNKNIQALLHQAKEAAPQWQWRPHFKEEKRAV
;
A
#
# COMPACT_ATOMS: atom_id res chain seq x y z
N LYS A 1 -7.78 -43.61 -22.11
CA LYS A 1 -6.65 -42.67 -21.77
C LYS A 1 -7.13 -41.85 -20.58
N TYR A 2 -6.79 -42.30 -19.39
CA TYR A 2 -7.01 -41.48 -18.17
C TYR A 2 -5.91 -40.41 -18.14
N LEU A 3 -6.24 -39.17 -18.45
CA LEU A 3 -5.42 -38.02 -18.11
C LEU A 3 -5.51 -37.90 -16.58
N SER A 4 -4.44 -38.24 -15.89
CA SER A 4 -4.47 -38.21 -14.43
C SER A 4 -4.51 -36.76 -13.96
N LEU A 5 -5.30 -36.48 -12.93
CA LEU A 5 -5.38 -35.19 -12.25
C LEU A 5 -3.97 -34.66 -11.88
N HIS A 6 -3.01 -35.58 -11.66
CA HIS A 6 -1.60 -35.33 -11.39
C HIS A 6 -0.86 -34.56 -12.50
N SER A 7 -1.15 -34.78 -13.78
CA SER A 7 -0.46 -34.06 -14.86
C SER A 7 -0.88 -32.61 -14.93
N PHE A 8 -2.18 -32.30 -14.75
CA PHE A 8 -2.67 -30.92 -14.72
C PHE A 8 -2.16 -30.14 -13.51
N GLN A 9 -2.06 -30.78 -12.34
CA GLN A 9 -1.49 -30.15 -11.15
C GLN A 9 0.00 -29.87 -11.33
N HIS A 10 0.73 -30.78 -11.95
CA HIS A 10 2.16 -30.61 -12.23
C HIS A 10 2.42 -29.47 -13.23
N ASP A 11 1.64 -29.42 -14.31
CA ASP A 11 1.73 -28.37 -15.33
C ASP A 11 1.37 -26.99 -14.76
N TYR A 12 0.37 -26.95 -13.88
CA TYR A 12 -0.03 -25.72 -13.18
C TYR A 12 1.08 -25.20 -12.23
N ILE A 13 1.66 -26.09 -11.41
CA ILE A 13 2.76 -25.74 -10.50
C ILE A 13 3.98 -25.27 -11.29
N TYR A 14 4.29 -25.88 -12.43
CA TYR A 14 5.40 -25.46 -13.30
C TYR A 14 5.14 -24.08 -13.90
N ALA A 15 3.93 -23.81 -14.36
CA ALA A 15 3.56 -22.51 -14.91
C ALA A 15 3.62 -21.40 -13.86
N GLU A 16 3.17 -21.67 -12.63
CA GLU A 16 3.30 -20.70 -11.52
C GLU A 16 4.77 -20.43 -11.16
N ALA A 17 5.59 -21.46 -11.06
CA ALA A 17 7.02 -21.31 -10.76
C ALA A 17 7.79 -20.51 -11.82
N GLU A 18 7.42 -20.67 -13.10
CA GLU A 18 8.01 -19.86 -14.19
C GLU A 18 7.53 -18.41 -14.14
N LEU A 19 6.26 -18.17 -13.79
CA LEU A 19 5.74 -16.81 -13.60
C LEU A 19 6.42 -16.13 -12.42
N GLU A 20 6.61 -16.81 -11.29
CA GLU A 20 7.33 -16.28 -10.13
C GLU A 20 8.74 -15.84 -10.50
N LYS A 21 9.48 -16.66 -11.27
CA LYS A 21 10.82 -16.32 -11.78
C LYS A 21 10.79 -15.10 -12.71
N LEU A 22 9.78 -15.01 -13.59
CA LEU A 22 9.65 -13.90 -14.51
C LEU A 22 9.41 -12.58 -13.75
N HIS A 23 8.51 -12.58 -12.76
CA HIS A 23 8.31 -11.45 -11.87
C HIS A 23 9.59 -11.09 -11.11
N GLY A 24 10.33 -12.08 -10.61
CA GLY A 24 11.62 -11.89 -9.93
C GLY A 24 12.68 -11.25 -10.84
N HIS A 25 12.77 -11.64 -12.10
CA HIS A 25 13.67 -11.02 -13.07
C HIS A 25 13.31 -9.57 -13.36
N LEU A 26 12.04 -9.27 -13.56
CA LEU A 26 11.57 -7.90 -13.77
C LEU A 26 11.89 -7.00 -12.55
N LEU A 27 11.64 -7.49 -11.35
CA LEU A 27 11.98 -6.80 -10.11
C LEU A 27 13.50 -6.54 -10.00
N ALA A 28 14.34 -7.51 -10.41
CA ALA A 28 15.79 -7.33 -10.42
C ALA A 28 16.25 -6.23 -11.39
N LEU A 29 15.57 -6.08 -12.54
CA LEU A 29 15.84 -5.00 -13.50
C LEU A 29 15.43 -3.64 -12.90
N TYR A 30 14.25 -3.53 -12.32
CA TYR A 30 13.79 -2.29 -11.68
C TYR A 30 14.65 -1.93 -10.46
N ARG A 31 15.09 -2.93 -9.68
CA ARG A 31 15.95 -2.67 -8.52
C ARG A 31 17.25 -1.96 -8.87
N ARG A 32 17.79 -2.20 -10.06
CA ARG A 32 19.00 -1.53 -10.57
C ARG A 32 18.76 -0.06 -10.94
N GLN A 33 17.50 0.32 -11.14
CA GLN A 33 17.09 1.69 -11.46
C GLN A 33 16.73 2.50 -10.19
N CYS A 34 16.60 1.81 -9.05
CA CYS A 34 16.37 2.45 -7.76
C CYS A 34 17.70 2.84 -7.11
N ASP A 35 17.68 3.92 -6.35
CA ASP A 35 18.80 4.36 -5.53
C ASP A 35 18.83 3.71 -4.13
N GLN A 36 19.54 4.33 -3.18
CA GLN A 36 19.65 3.87 -1.80
C GLN A 36 18.32 3.84 -1.03
N HIS A 37 17.31 4.59 -1.48
CA HIS A 37 15.98 4.61 -0.86
C HIS A 37 15.10 3.43 -1.29
N GLY A 38 15.61 2.53 -2.12
CA GLY A 38 14.91 1.32 -2.53
C GLY A 38 13.75 1.60 -3.48
N TRP A 39 12.67 0.84 -3.35
CA TRP A 39 11.54 0.88 -4.26
C TRP A 39 10.86 2.25 -4.37
N ILE A 40 10.91 3.07 -3.32
CA ILE A 40 10.34 4.43 -3.32
C ILE A 40 11.00 5.36 -4.35
N SER A 41 12.23 5.10 -4.73
CA SER A 41 13.00 5.87 -5.71
C SER A 41 12.93 5.34 -7.13
N GLY A 42 12.05 4.39 -7.40
CA GLY A 42 11.91 3.79 -8.72
C GLY A 42 11.44 4.76 -9.80
N PRO A 43 11.61 4.39 -11.07
CA PRO A 43 11.32 5.28 -12.19
C PRO A 43 9.82 5.54 -12.33
N ASN A 44 9.46 6.78 -12.70
CA ASN A 44 8.09 7.12 -13.09
C ASN A 44 7.94 6.95 -14.61
N ASP A 45 7.94 5.70 -15.07
CA ASP A 45 7.88 5.29 -16.49
C ASP A 45 6.46 4.93 -16.96
N GLY A 46 5.45 5.16 -16.11
CA GLY A 46 4.05 4.81 -16.36
C GLY A 46 3.70 3.35 -16.06
N TYR A 47 4.67 2.49 -15.78
CA TYR A 47 4.44 1.08 -15.44
C TYR A 47 4.91 0.71 -14.03
N PHE A 48 6.04 1.24 -13.58
CA PHE A 48 6.66 0.87 -12.30
C PHE A 48 5.69 1.07 -11.11
N PHE A 49 5.19 2.30 -10.93
CA PHE A 49 4.26 2.59 -9.84
C PHE A 49 2.92 1.86 -10.00
N GLU A 50 2.47 1.61 -11.22
CA GLU A 50 1.22 0.87 -11.45
C GLU A 50 1.34 -0.59 -11.01
N SER A 51 2.49 -1.25 -11.28
CA SER A 51 2.59 -2.72 -11.27
C SER A 51 3.55 -3.30 -10.25
N LEU A 52 4.38 -2.51 -9.55
CA LEU A 52 5.42 -3.02 -8.64
C LEU A 52 4.85 -3.95 -7.56
N CYS A 53 3.76 -3.54 -6.90
CA CYS A 53 3.18 -4.31 -5.80
C CYS A 53 2.68 -5.68 -6.26
N ILE A 54 2.04 -5.75 -7.44
CA ILE A 54 1.60 -7.03 -7.99
C ILE A 54 2.78 -7.93 -8.37
N HIS A 55 3.90 -7.35 -8.86
CA HIS A 55 5.11 -8.12 -9.13
C HIS A 55 5.78 -8.64 -7.86
N LEU A 56 5.84 -7.84 -6.79
CA LEU A 56 6.33 -8.28 -5.49
C LEU A 56 5.46 -9.42 -4.93
N TYR A 57 4.15 -9.30 -5.06
CA TYR A 57 3.21 -10.33 -4.63
C TYR A 57 3.43 -11.65 -5.37
N HIS A 58 3.41 -11.64 -6.71
CA HIS A 58 3.59 -12.85 -7.53
C HIS A 58 5.00 -13.45 -7.49
N ALA A 59 6.01 -12.65 -7.13
CA ALA A 59 7.37 -13.14 -6.85
C ALA A 59 7.53 -13.68 -5.42
N GLY A 60 6.45 -13.79 -4.63
CA GLY A 60 6.50 -14.27 -3.24
C GLY A 60 7.25 -13.34 -2.28
N ARG A 61 7.54 -12.08 -2.68
CA ARG A 61 8.34 -11.13 -1.90
C ARG A 61 7.49 -10.31 -0.92
N HIS A 62 6.63 -10.99 -0.17
CA HIS A 62 5.69 -10.36 0.78
C HIS A 62 6.41 -9.60 1.91
N ASN A 63 7.63 -10.01 2.25
CA ASN A 63 8.50 -9.32 3.21
C ASN A 63 8.97 -7.93 2.75
N GLU A 64 8.92 -7.65 1.45
CA GLU A 64 9.19 -6.34 0.87
C GLU A 64 7.88 -5.58 0.57
N LEU A 65 6.84 -6.30 0.16
CA LEU A 65 5.54 -5.70 -0.15
C LEU A 65 4.90 -5.07 1.10
N LYS A 66 4.85 -5.77 2.23
CA LYS A 66 4.20 -5.25 3.44
C LYS A 66 4.82 -3.93 3.93
N PRO A 67 6.14 -3.80 4.14
CA PRO A 67 6.74 -2.53 4.51
C PRO A 67 6.47 -1.41 3.51
N LEU A 68 6.44 -1.73 2.21
CA LEU A 68 6.16 -0.77 1.16
C LEU A 68 4.73 -0.21 1.25
N LEU A 69 3.73 -1.07 1.49
CA LEU A 69 2.33 -0.65 1.68
C LEU A 69 2.14 0.18 2.97
N LEU A 70 3.05 0.08 3.93
CA LEU A 70 3.03 0.84 5.18
C LEU A 70 4.00 2.03 5.17
N ASP A 71 4.56 2.38 3.99
CA ASP A 71 5.41 3.54 3.78
C ASP A 71 4.61 4.68 3.15
N PHE A 72 4.55 5.82 3.83
CA PHE A 72 3.80 6.98 3.36
C PHE A 72 4.38 7.56 2.06
N VAL A 73 5.71 7.57 1.92
CA VAL A 73 6.36 8.15 0.73
C VAL A 73 6.04 7.31 -0.51
N TRP A 74 6.07 5.98 -0.39
CA TRP A 74 5.59 5.09 -1.45
C TRP A 74 4.14 5.38 -1.83
N MET A 75 3.26 5.42 -0.82
CA MET A 75 1.83 5.68 -1.02
C MET A 75 1.57 6.99 -1.76
N GLN A 76 2.28 8.05 -1.35
CA GLN A 76 2.17 9.37 -1.99
C GLN A 76 2.69 9.34 -3.43
N ASN A 77 3.86 8.74 -3.68
CA ASN A 77 4.44 8.64 -5.02
C ASN A 77 3.54 7.82 -5.95
N LYS A 78 3.05 6.67 -5.49
CA LYS A 78 2.09 5.86 -6.26
C LYS A 78 0.82 6.64 -6.59
N LEU A 79 0.22 7.30 -5.61
CA LEU A 79 -1.00 8.10 -5.82
C LEU A 79 -0.76 9.23 -6.82
N GLN A 80 0.39 9.91 -6.75
CA GLN A 80 0.73 10.98 -7.70
C GLN A 80 0.96 10.44 -9.12
N ALA A 81 1.67 9.31 -9.25
CA ALA A 81 2.00 8.70 -10.54
C ALA A 81 0.81 8.00 -11.20
N THR A 82 -0.18 7.55 -10.43
CA THR A 82 -1.28 6.72 -10.91
C THR A 82 -2.65 7.28 -10.49
N SER A 83 -3.48 6.48 -9.83
CA SER A 83 -4.81 6.86 -9.37
C SER A 83 -5.11 6.32 -7.97
N VAL A 84 -6.16 6.85 -7.33
CA VAL A 84 -6.68 6.30 -6.07
C VAL A 84 -7.06 4.83 -6.23
N HIS A 85 -7.63 4.47 -7.37
CA HIS A 85 -8.06 3.10 -7.65
C HIS A 85 -6.86 2.15 -7.75
N ALA A 86 -5.79 2.56 -8.46
CA ALA A 86 -4.56 1.79 -8.53
C ALA A 86 -3.88 1.64 -7.16
N LEU A 87 -3.94 2.68 -6.32
CA LEU A 87 -3.45 2.61 -4.94
C LEU A 87 -4.26 1.61 -4.11
N LEU A 88 -5.58 1.67 -4.15
CA LEU A 88 -6.46 0.76 -3.40
C LEU A 88 -6.25 -0.71 -3.80
N ASN A 89 -6.07 -0.99 -5.09
CA ASN A 89 -5.83 -2.35 -5.58
C ASN A 89 -4.58 -3.00 -4.95
N ASP A 90 -3.54 -2.23 -4.64
CA ASP A 90 -2.35 -2.78 -3.97
C ASP A 90 -2.66 -3.33 -2.58
N TYR A 91 -3.59 -2.70 -1.86
CA TYR A 91 -3.99 -3.11 -0.51
C TYR A 91 -4.90 -4.34 -0.50
N GLU A 92 -5.39 -4.79 -1.66
CA GLU A 92 -6.10 -6.07 -1.80
C GLU A 92 -5.13 -7.27 -1.87
N LEU A 93 -3.84 -7.04 -2.08
CA LEU A 93 -2.85 -8.10 -2.28
C LEU A 93 -2.47 -8.83 -0.98
N LEU A 94 -2.59 -8.19 0.18
CA LEU A 94 -2.16 -8.77 1.46
C LEU A 94 -3.28 -8.74 2.52
N GLU A 95 -3.53 -9.89 3.12
CA GLU A 95 -4.34 -10.00 4.33
C GLU A 95 -3.47 -9.79 5.57
N ASP A 96 -3.36 -8.56 6.04
CA ASP A 96 -2.57 -8.19 7.21
C ASP A 96 -3.29 -7.09 8.01
N LYS A 97 -3.22 -7.14 9.33
CA LYS A 97 -3.97 -6.22 10.22
C LYS A 97 -3.60 -4.76 10.01
N ASP A 98 -2.32 -4.45 9.81
CA ASP A 98 -1.86 -3.08 9.62
C ASP A 98 -2.28 -2.58 8.24
N VAL A 99 -2.13 -3.44 7.22
CA VAL A 99 -2.56 -3.16 5.83
C VAL A 99 -4.05 -2.91 5.77
N GLU A 100 -4.87 -3.70 6.49
CA GLU A 100 -6.33 -3.54 6.52
C GLU A 100 -6.77 -2.21 7.16
N VAL A 101 -6.07 -1.74 8.19
CA VAL A 101 -6.33 -0.41 8.79
C VAL A 101 -6.13 0.69 7.74
N ILE A 102 -5.03 0.66 7.01
CA ILE A 102 -4.74 1.65 5.97
C ILE A 102 -5.71 1.52 4.81
N LYS A 103 -5.98 0.29 4.34
CA LYS A 103 -6.96 0.01 3.28
C LYS A 103 -8.32 0.64 3.58
N LYS A 104 -8.87 0.38 4.77
CA LYS A 104 -10.14 0.98 5.20
C LYS A 104 -10.09 2.49 5.19
N THR A 105 -9.01 3.07 5.71
CA THR A 105 -8.82 4.52 5.75
C THR A 105 -8.77 5.14 4.35
N LEU A 106 -8.09 4.50 3.41
CA LEU A 106 -8.01 4.95 2.02
C LEU A 106 -9.36 4.84 1.31
N HIS A 107 -10.14 3.79 1.57
CA HIS A 107 -11.51 3.66 1.04
C HIS A 107 -12.40 4.82 1.52
N GLU A 108 -12.34 5.15 2.81
CA GLU A 108 -13.10 6.27 3.38
C GLU A 108 -12.64 7.63 2.83
N ALA A 109 -11.37 7.76 2.47
CA ALA A 109 -10.79 8.97 1.90
C ALA A 109 -10.93 9.08 0.37
N ALA A 110 -11.33 8.01 -0.31
CA ALA A 110 -11.24 7.88 -1.76
C ALA A 110 -11.90 9.03 -2.53
N ALA A 111 -13.10 9.45 -2.13
CA ALA A 111 -13.81 10.54 -2.79
C ALA A 111 -13.04 11.88 -2.74
N VAL A 112 -12.37 12.18 -1.62
CA VAL A 112 -11.53 13.36 -1.47
C VAL A 112 -10.27 13.23 -2.32
N LEU A 113 -9.62 12.06 -2.29
CA LEU A 113 -8.36 11.81 -2.98
C LEU A 113 -8.51 11.78 -4.51
N VAL A 114 -9.68 11.39 -5.02
CA VAL A 114 -10.00 11.49 -6.46
C VAL A 114 -10.02 12.97 -6.90
N THR A 115 -10.53 13.85 -6.05
CA THR A 115 -10.59 15.28 -6.35
C THR A 115 -9.25 15.98 -6.09
N ASN A 116 -8.57 15.63 -5.01
CA ASN A 116 -7.30 16.24 -4.63
C ASN A 116 -6.37 15.23 -3.96
N LYS A 117 -5.40 14.72 -4.74
CA LYS A 117 -4.39 13.76 -4.26
C LYS A 117 -3.47 14.32 -3.16
N GLN A 118 -3.33 15.64 -3.07
CA GLN A 118 -2.49 16.31 -2.06
C GLN A 118 -3.09 16.21 -0.64
N GLU A 119 -4.36 15.86 -0.53
CA GLU A 119 -5.04 15.64 0.75
C GLU A 119 -4.63 14.34 1.45
N LEU A 120 -3.88 13.45 0.81
CA LEU A 120 -3.52 12.15 1.37
C LEU A 120 -2.98 12.22 2.81
N PRO A 121 -1.98 13.07 3.14
CA PRO A 121 -1.47 13.12 4.50
C PRO A 121 -2.53 13.58 5.51
N VAL A 122 -3.33 14.59 5.16
CA VAL A 122 -4.41 15.10 6.02
C VAL A 122 -5.46 14.02 6.25
N GLN A 123 -5.87 13.32 5.20
CA GLN A 123 -6.87 12.26 5.29
C GLN A 123 -6.44 11.09 6.19
N LEU A 124 -5.16 10.72 6.15
CA LEU A 124 -4.60 9.70 7.05
C LEU A 124 -4.55 10.20 8.50
N LEU A 125 -4.05 11.40 8.70
CA LEU A 125 -3.90 12.00 10.02
C LEU A 125 -5.25 12.21 10.71
N ASP A 126 -6.24 12.76 10.02
CA ASP A 126 -7.57 13.03 10.59
C ASP A 126 -8.28 11.77 11.08
N ARG A 127 -8.05 10.64 10.42
CA ARG A 127 -8.73 9.38 10.74
C ARG A 127 -7.97 8.50 11.73
N LEU A 128 -6.65 8.53 11.70
CA LEU A 128 -5.82 7.58 12.46
C LEU A 128 -5.10 8.21 13.63
N TRP A 129 -4.78 9.51 13.58
CA TRP A 129 -4.07 10.18 14.66
C TRP A 129 -4.96 10.27 15.92
N GLY A 130 -4.40 9.91 17.06
CA GLY A 130 -5.15 9.91 18.32
C GLY A 130 -6.04 8.68 18.54
N ASN A 131 -6.05 7.72 17.60
CA ASN A 131 -6.72 6.45 17.82
C ASN A 131 -5.93 5.62 18.85
N LYS A 132 -6.52 5.46 20.04
CA LYS A 132 -5.88 4.78 21.19
C LYS A 132 -5.48 3.34 20.88
N SER A 133 -6.24 2.63 20.02
CA SER A 133 -5.91 1.26 19.65
C SER A 133 -4.68 1.13 18.75
N LEU A 134 -4.21 2.22 18.16
CA LEU A 134 -3.07 2.27 17.25
C LEU A 134 -1.82 2.91 17.89
N GLN A 135 -1.90 3.38 19.13
CA GLN A 135 -0.79 4.11 19.78
C GLN A 135 0.48 3.25 19.91
N ASP A 136 0.32 1.95 20.17
CA ASP A 136 1.42 1.01 20.33
C ASP A 136 1.82 0.33 19.02
N ASN A 137 1.13 0.63 17.91
CA ASN A 137 1.43 0.06 16.61
C ASN A 137 2.54 0.84 15.91
N LYS A 138 3.76 0.32 16.00
CA LYS A 138 4.97 0.99 15.47
C LYS A 138 4.91 1.28 13.97
N ASN A 139 4.31 0.38 13.18
CA ASN A 139 4.21 0.55 11.72
C ASN A 139 3.28 1.71 11.36
N ILE A 140 2.10 1.72 11.97
CA ILE A 140 1.12 2.80 11.74
C ILE A 140 1.65 4.13 12.28
N GLN A 141 2.29 4.14 13.45
CA GLN A 141 2.87 5.37 14.00
C GLN A 141 4.00 5.92 13.09
N ALA A 142 4.87 5.07 12.57
CA ALA A 142 5.91 5.50 11.62
C ALA A 142 5.30 6.13 10.35
N LEU A 143 4.28 5.51 9.77
CA LEU A 143 3.55 6.05 8.62
C LEU A 143 2.91 7.41 8.94
N LEU A 144 2.28 7.54 10.12
CA LEU A 144 1.64 8.81 10.53
C LEU A 144 2.67 9.92 10.79
N HIS A 145 3.87 9.59 11.28
CA HIS A 145 4.95 10.57 11.41
C HIS A 145 5.41 11.07 10.03
N GLN A 146 5.61 10.19 9.05
CA GLN A 146 5.94 10.60 7.67
C GLN A 146 4.81 11.48 7.07
N ALA A 147 3.55 11.10 7.26
CA ALA A 147 2.40 11.89 6.82
C ALA A 147 2.36 13.28 7.48
N LYS A 148 2.73 13.36 8.77
CA LYS A 148 2.79 14.63 9.51
C LYS A 148 3.89 15.55 8.97
N GLU A 149 5.04 15.02 8.59
CA GLU A 149 6.12 15.79 7.94
C GLU A 149 5.67 16.35 6.59
N ALA A 150 4.85 15.60 5.85
CA ALA A 150 4.28 16.04 4.57
C ALA A 150 3.14 17.07 4.73
N ALA A 151 2.55 17.19 5.92
CA ALA A 151 1.50 18.15 6.25
C ALA A 151 1.82 18.97 7.51
N PRO A 152 2.85 19.83 7.48
CA PRO A 152 3.31 20.57 8.66
C PRO A 152 2.26 21.51 9.24
N GLN A 153 1.31 21.97 8.42
CA GLN A 153 0.21 22.85 8.84
C GLN A 153 -0.91 22.10 9.59
N TRP A 154 -0.95 20.75 9.47
CA TRP A 154 -1.97 19.96 10.10
C TRP A 154 -1.84 20.00 11.63
N GLN A 155 -2.97 20.20 12.32
CA GLN A 155 -3.07 20.17 13.78
C GLN A 155 -4.18 19.21 14.19
N TRP A 156 -3.85 18.28 15.08
CA TRP A 156 -4.84 17.37 15.62
C TRP A 156 -5.88 18.13 16.47
N ARG A 157 -7.15 17.92 16.16
CA ARG A 157 -8.27 18.42 16.95
C ARG A 157 -9.05 17.22 17.47
N PRO A 158 -9.15 17.03 18.80
CA PRO A 158 -9.99 15.97 19.34
C PRO A 158 -11.43 16.20 18.90
N HIS A 159 -12.03 15.21 18.25
CA HIS A 159 -13.46 15.23 17.99
C HIS A 159 -14.18 15.05 19.33
N PHE A 160 -14.65 16.13 19.93
CA PHE A 160 -15.64 16.06 20.99
C PHE A 160 -16.90 15.49 20.36
N LYS A 161 -17.25 14.24 20.68
CA LYS A 161 -18.61 13.77 20.50
C LYS A 161 -19.46 14.68 21.39
N GLU A 162 -20.24 15.57 20.82
CA GLU A 162 -21.32 16.20 21.54
C GLU A 162 -22.23 15.08 22.05
N GLU A 163 -22.12 14.78 23.34
CA GLU A 163 -23.16 14.03 24.05
C GLU A 163 -24.44 14.84 23.88
N LYS A 164 -25.35 14.32 23.04
CA LYS A 164 -26.71 14.82 23.01
C LYS A 164 -27.23 14.70 24.44
N ARG A 165 -27.19 15.79 25.18
CA ARG A 165 -27.97 15.92 26.43
C ARG A 165 -29.42 15.74 26.03
N ALA A 166 -29.98 14.57 26.38
CA ALA A 166 -31.43 14.39 26.41
C ALA A 166 -31.99 15.35 27.43
N VAL A 167 -32.85 16.24 26.96
CA VAL A 167 -33.75 17.04 27.80
C VAL A 167 -35.05 16.27 27.91
#